data_b94d5985bb1f3b8d1b3b702a2a84e253
#
_entry.id   b94d5985bb1f3b8d1b3b702a2a84e253
#
_cell.length_a   1.000
_cell.length_b   1.000
_cell.length_c   1.000
_cell.angle_alpha   90.00
_cell.angle_beta   90.00
_cell.angle_gamma   90.00
#
_symmetry.space_group_name_H-M   'P 1'
#
loop_
_entity.id
_entity.type
_entity.pdbx_description
1 polymer ?
#
loop_
_entity_poly.entity_id
_entity_poly.type
_entity_poly.pdbx_seq_one_letter_code
_entity_poly.pdbx_strand_id
1 'polypeptide(L)' 'MISIREINEKDVDLCYELDSDTIALWTKKQWANEFKKEGIKVFGLLLANLVIGICVFQVVLDEAQINYFVINQEYRK' A
#
# COMPACT_ATOMS: atom_id res chain seq x y z
N MET A 1 5.99 -18.35 2.48
CA MET A 1 4.53 -18.22 2.58
C MET A 1 4.12 -16.76 2.49
N ILE A 2 3.11 -16.49 1.71
CA ILE A 2 2.61 -15.13 1.53
C ILE A 2 1.44 -14.90 2.47
N SER A 3 1.44 -13.75 3.14
CA SER A 3 0.34 -13.34 4.00
C SER A 3 -0.07 -11.91 3.68
N ILE A 4 -1.23 -11.51 4.17
CA ILE A 4 -1.77 -10.17 3.95
C ILE A 4 -2.01 -9.55 5.31
N ARG A 5 -1.61 -8.29 5.47
CA ARG A 5 -1.79 -7.56 6.72
C ARG A 5 -2.28 -6.15 6.42
N GLU A 6 -3.20 -5.67 7.24
CA GLU A 6 -3.62 -4.28 7.11
C GLU A 6 -2.50 -3.36 7.57
N ILE A 7 -2.25 -2.32 6.78
CA ILE A 7 -1.22 -1.31 7.07
C ILE A 7 -1.94 -0.07 7.58
N ASN A 8 -1.42 0.53 8.64
CA ASN A 8 -2.01 1.75 9.17
C ASN A 8 -1.07 2.94 8.99
N GLU A 9 -1.54 4.11 9.41
CA GLU A 9 -0.82 5.35 9.20
C GLU A 9 0.60 5.35 9.80
N LYS A 10 0.83 4.57 10.83
CA LYS A 10 2.15 4.49 11.45
C LYS A 10 3.20 3.91 10.50
N ASP A 11 2.77 3.18 9.49
CA ASP A 11 3.64 2.52 8.55
C ASP A 11 3.80 3.31 7.23
N VAL A 12 3.48 4.59 7.25
CA VAL A 12 3.53 5.42 6.03
C VAL A 12 4.92 5.44 5.42
N ASP A 13 5.97 5.42 6.24
CA ASP A 13 7.34 5.44 5.74
C ASP A 13 7.65 4.18 4.93
N LEU A 14 7.16 3.05 5.40
CA LEU A 14 7.34 1.78 4.70
C LEU A 14 6.66 1.80 3.33
N CYS A 15 5.46 2.37 3.25
CA CYS A 15 4.74 2.50 2.00
C CYS A 15 5.51 3.39 1.03
N TYR A 16 5.99 4.53 1.52
CA TYR A 16 6.74 5.46 0.71
C TYR A 16 8.03 4.82 0.18
N GLU A 17 8.75 4.11 1.04
CA GLU A 17 10.01 3.49 0.64
C GLU A 17 9.80 2.44 -0.45
N LEU A 18 8.79 1.60 -0.29
CA LEU A 18 8.50 0.58 -1.30
C LEU A 18 8.10 1.22 -2.62
N ASP A 19 7.27 2.26 -2.55
CA ASP A 19 6.82 2.95 -3.74
C ASP A 19 7.96 3.67 -4.45
N SER A 20 8.84 4.32 -3.70
CA SER A 20 9.95 5.07 -4.29
C SER A 20 10.94 4.17 -5.03
N ASP A 21 11.04 2.91 -4.62
CA ASP A 21 11.92 1.95 -5.27
C ASP A 21 11.27 1.30 -6.50
N THR A 22 10.01 1.59 -6.76
CA THR A 22 9.28 0.97 -7.87
C THR A 22 8.67 2.03 -8.78
N ILE A 23 7.42 2.42 -8.51
CA ILE A 23 6.69 3.34 -9.39
C ILE A 23 6.97 4.80 -9.02
N ALA A 24 7.09 5.08 -7.73
CA ALA A 24 7.43 6.39 -7.19
C ALA A 24 6.46 7.50 -7.63
N LEU A 25 5.16 7.18 -7.70
CA LEU A 25 4.16 8.16 -8.11
C LEU A 25 3.75 9.10 -6.98
N TRP A 26 3.81 8.63 -5.74
CA TRP A 26 3.32 9.42 -4.61
C TRP A 26 4.47 9.88 -3.74
N THR A 27 4.41 11.14 -3.32
CA THR A 27 5.35 11.67 -2.31
C THR A 27 4.95 11.11 -0.95
N LYS A 28 5.85 11.28 0.03
CA LYS A 28 5.53 10.86 1.39
C LYS A 28 4.29 11.58 1.92
N LYS A 29 4.14 12.87 1.58
CA LYS A 29 2.97 13.63 1.97
C LYS A 29 1.70 13.09 1.34
N GLN A 30 1.77 12.67 0.08
CA GLN A 30 0.62 12.08 -0.60
C GLN A 30 0.24 10.75 0.04
N TRP A 31 1.22 9.93 0.41
CA TRP A 31 0.95 8.69 1.14
C TRP A 31 0.26 8.97 2.47
N ALA A 32 0.78 9.94 3.24
CA ALA A 32 0.18 10.30 4.52
C ALA A 32 -1.26 10.80 4.35
N ASN A 33 -1.50 11.60 3.32
CA ASN A 33 -2.84 12.12 3.04
C ASN A 33 -3.81 11.00 2.65
N GLU A 34 -3.32 10.00 1.95
CA GLU A 34 -4.17 8.89 1.51
C GLU A 34 -4.74 8.13 2.70
N PHE A 35 -3.92 7.91 3.74
CA PHE A 35 -4.39 7.22 4.94
C PHE A 35 -5.51 7.97 5.66
N LYS A 36 -5.63 9.27 5.43
CA LYS A 36 -6.64 10.10 6.09
C LYS A 36 -7.97 10.16 5.36
N LYS A 37 -8.03 9.65 4.16
CA LYS A 37 -9.27 9.68 3.38
C LYS A 37 -10.27 8.70 3.96
N GLU A 38 -11.54 9.08 3.93
CA GLU A 38 -12.62 8.23 4.40
C GLU A 38 -12.74 7.02 3.49
N GLY A 39 -12.93 5.85 4.10
CA GLY A 39 -13.12 4.61 3.35
C GLY A 39 -11.84 3.97 2.84
N ILE A 40 -10.69 4.53 3.15
CA ILE A 40 -9.42 3.97 2.69
C ILE A 40 -9.02 2.76 3.54
N LYS A 41 -8.58 1.72 2.85
CA LYS A 41 -7.97 0.55 3.47
C LYS A 41 -6.67 0.25 2.73
N VAL A 42 -5.61 0.05 3.47
CA VAL A 42 -4.30 -0.25 2.90
C VAL A 42 -3.87 -1.62 3.39
N PHE A 43 -3.52 -2.50 2.47
CA PHE A 43 -3.08 -3.85 2.80
C PHE A 43 -1.68 -4.08 2.27
N GLY A 44 -0.85 -4.70 3.11
CA GLY A 44 0.48 -5.12 2.71
C GLY A 44 0.49 -6.60 2.38
N LEU A 45 1.26 -6.94 1.36
CA LEU A 45 1.54 -8.32 1.00
C LEU A 45 2.89 -8.67 1.57
N LEU A 46 2.97 -9.71 2.39
CA LEU A 46 4.19 -10.06 3.10
C LEU A 46 4.69 -11.43 2.66
N LEU A 47 6.00 -11.52 2.51
CA LEU A 47 6.69 -12.78 2.32
C LEU A 47 7.69 -12.92 3.45
N ALA A 48 7.50 -13.92 4.32
CA ALA A 48 8.36 -14.14 5.48
C ALA A 48 8.55 -12.87 6.31
N ASN A 49 7.46 -12.17 6.58
CA ASN A 49 7.42 -10.92 7.37
C ASN A 49 8.02 -9.70 6.67
N LEU A 50 8.42 -9.84 5.41
CA LEU A 50 8.90 -8.71 4.63
C LEU A 50 7.77 -8.19 3.76
N VAL A 51 7.49 -6.90 3.81
CA VAL A 51 6.44 -6.32 2.97
C VAL A 51 6.98 -6.18 1.55
N ILE A 52 6.37 -6.90 0.63
CA ILE A 52 6.79 -6.91 -0.77
C ILE A 52 5.78 -6.23 -1.70
N GLY A 53 4.62 -5.90 -1.20
CA GLY A 53 3.62 -5.22 -1.99
C GLY A 53 2.63 -4.47 -1.12
N ILE A 54 1.97 -3.48 -1.72
CA ILE A 54 0.98 -2.65 -1.03
C ILE A 54 -0.18 -2.41 -1.99
N CYS A 55 -1.39 -2.52 -1.47
CA CYS A 55 -2.59 -2.24 -2.23
C CYS A 55 -3.46 -1.26 -1.44
N VAL A 56 -3.88 -0.19 -2.09
CA VAL A 56 -4.72 0.84 -1.49
C VAL A 56 -6.12 0.73 -2.08
N PHE A 57 -7.09 0.45 -1.25
CA PHE A 57 -8.50 0.37 -1.64
C PHE A 57 -9.25 1.57 -1.09
N GLN A 58 -10.28 1.97 -1.80
CA GLN A 58 -11.25 2.92 -1.28
C GLN A 58 -12.63 2.26 -1.34
N VAL A 59 -13.32 2.24 -0.21
CA VAL A 59 -14.67 1.66 -0.13
C VAL A 59 -15.66 2.81 -0.17
N VAL A 60 -16.54 2.81 -1.17
CA VAL A 60 -17.60 3.82 -1.30
C VAL A 60 -18.91 3.05 -1.46
N LEU A 61 -19.82 3.24 -0.49
CA LEU A 61 -21.06 2.47 -0.42
C LEU A 61 -20.73 0.99 -0.39
N ASP A 62 -21.19 0.22 -1.36
CA ASP A 62 -20.96 -1.22 -1.41
C ASP A 62 -19.84 -1.62 -2.36
N GLU A 63 -19.09 -0.65 -2.88
CA GLU A 63 -18.07 -0.94 -3.86
C GLU A 63 -16.69 -0.65 -3.32
N ALA A 64 -15.73 -1.53 -3.65
CA ALA A 64 -14.32 -1.31 -3.36
C ALA A 64 -13.60 -0.99 -4.65
N GLN A 65 -12.78 0.03 -4.62
CA GLN A 65 -12.05 0.52 -5.77
C GLN A 65 -10.56 0.51 -5.43
N ILE A 66 -9.74 -0.01 -6.35
CA ILE A 66 -8.29 0.01 -6.15
C ILE A 66 -7.77 1.36 -6.60
N ASN A 67 -7.18 2.10 -5.66
CA ASN A 67 -6.60 3.40 -5.96
C ASN A 67 -5.13 3.30 -6.34
N TYR A 68 -4.42 2.31 -5.80
CA TYR A 68 -3.00 2.19 -6.05
C TYR A 68 -2.55 0.78 -5.69
N PHE A 69 -1.62 0.25 -6.47
CA PHE A 69 -1.10 -1.08 -6.24
C PHE A 69 0.37 -1.09 -6.66
N VAL A 70 1.24 -1.52 -5.78
CA VAL A 70 2.67 -1.57 -6.06
C VAL A 70 3.26 -2.85 -5.48
N ILE A 71 4.12 -3.50 -6.26
CA ILE A 71 4.84 -4.70 -5.81
C ILE A 71 6.32 -4.46 -6.07
N ASN A 72 7.14 -4.85 -5.09
CA ASN A 72 8.59 -4.76 -5.21
C ASN A 72 9.05 -5.46 -6.50
N GLN A 73 9.93 -4.81 -7.24
CA GLN A 73 10.37 -5.29 -8.55
C GLN A 73 10.96 -6.70 -8.50
N GLU A 74 11.62 -7.05 -7.41
CA GLU A 74 12.23 -8.36 -7.28
C GLU A 74 11.22 -9.50 -7.24
N TYR A 75 9.96 -9.18 -6.93
CA TYR A 75 8.90 -10.17 -6.78
C TYR A 75 7.84 -10.10 -7.87
N ARG A 76 8.05 -9.25 -8.87
CA ARG A 76 7.16 -9.21 -10.02
C ARG A 76 7.65 -10.16 -11.09
N LYS A 77 6.74 -10.83 -11.73
CA LYS A 77 7.04 -11.73 -12.82
C LYS A 77 6.34 -11.29 -14.07
#